data_26c9d03d5eb019685015f43fbd5f8a0e
#
_entry.id   26c9d03d5eb019685015f43fbd5f8a0e
#
_cell.length_a   1.000
_cell.length_b   1.000
_cell.length_c   1.000
_cell.angle_alpha   90.00
_cell.angle_beta   90.00
_cell.angle_gamma   90.00
#
_symmetry.space_group_name_H-M   'P 1'
#
loop_
_entity.id
_entity.type
_entity.pdbx_description
1 polymer ?
#
loop_
_entity_poly.entity_id
_entity_poly.type
_entity_poly.pdbx_seq_one_letter_code
_entity_poly.pdbx_strand_id
1 'polypeptide(L)'
;TVGCHSTGSTSAPTPAPSASTVSASPAPSPTPTAGAISATDAENIYRTLHTNVFELEKKGGLVPGEPAPATLSNYATGQALKNYMTFMHQISGLGLTWKSGASKITVVREKKGDTTYPEAAIALESCEDGSSIRSVDRHGQADHGRLTHVDSWYARDKKGTIKMIARNGVEVSSCDVK
;
A
#
# COMPACT_ATOMS: atom_id res chain seq x y z
N THR A 1 -0.31 62.99 -61.16
CA THR A 1 0.68 64.06 -61.12
C THR A 1 1.58 63.89 -59.87
N VAL A 2 2.86 63.71 -60.18
CA VAL A 2 4.04 64.23 -59.50
C VAL A 2 4.22 63.84 -58.01
N GLY A 3 5.29 63.38 -57.48
CA GLY A 3 6.68 63.39 -57.95
C GLY A 3 7.57 62.75 -56.92
N CYS A 4 8.73 62.35 -57.33
CA CYS A 4 9.88 61.79 -56.64
C CYS A 4 10.36 62.55 -55.40
N HIS A 5 11.00 61.88 -54.46
CA HIS A 5 12.41 62.14 -54.22
C HIS A 5 13.02 61.10 -53.31
N SER A 6 14.13 60.49 -53.75
CA SER A 6 15.07 59.67 -53.02
C SER A 6 15.85 60.57 -52.06
N THR A 7 16.12 60.03 -50.87
CA THR A 7 17.33 60.35 -50.14
C THR A 7 17.81 59.11 -49.37
N GLY A 8 19.01 58.66 -49.71
CA GLY A 8 19.69 57.59 -49.03
C GLY A 8 20.09 57.92 -47.62
N SER A 9 19.95 56.99 -46.76
CA SER A 9 20.52 57.04 -45.42
C SER A 9 21.35 55.80 -45.19
N THR A 10 22.61 56.01 -44.95
CA THR A 10 23.66 55.07 -44.60
C THR A 10 23.32 54.41 -43.28
N SER A 11 23.12 53.09 -43.32
CA SER A 11 22.90 52.30 -42.11
C SER A 11 24.21 52.04 -41.40
N ALA A 12 24.32 52.47 -40.16
CA ALA A 12 25.39 52.11 -39.25
C ALA A 12 25.28 50.63 -38.83
N PRO A 13 26.38 49.94 -38.60
CA PRO A 13 26.35 48.56 -38.17
C PRO A 13 25.78 48.43 -36.75
N THR A 14 24.73 47.60 -36.60
CA THR A 14 24.15 47.20 -35.32
C THR A 14 25.14 46.36 -34.54
N PRO A 15 25.40 46.68 -33.24
CA PRO A 15 26.24 45.82 -32.42
C PRO A 15 25.53 44.48 -32.15
N ALA A 16 26.30 43.41 -32.26
CA ALA A 16 25.88 42.05 -31.99
C ALA A 16 25.38 41.92 -30.55
N PRO A 17 24.31 41.13 -30.31
CA PRO A 17 23.83 40.89 -28.95
C PRO A 17 24.85 40.06 -28.18
N SER A 18 25.30 40.58 -27.04
CA SER A 18 26.09 39.85 -26.05
C SER A 18 25.34 38.61 -25.59
N ALA A 19 25.94 37.45 -25.82
CA ALA A 19 25.42 36.19 -25.29
C ALA A 19 25.45 36.23 -23.76
N SER A 20 24.30 36.37 -23.13
CA SER A 20 24.14 36.18 -21.69
C SER A 20 24.36 34.70 -21.41
N THR A 21 25.44 34.36 -20.74
CA THR A 21 25.65 33.03 -20.15
C THR A 21 24.64 32.82 -19.05
N VAL A 22 23.58 32.05 -19.39
CA VAL A 22 22.63 31.56 -18.38
C VAL A 22 23.39 30.57 -17.52
N SER A 23 23.68 30.99 -16.28
CA SER A 23 24.22 30.09 -15.25
C SER A 23 23.19 29.03 -14.98
N ALA A 24 23.49 27.78 -15.40
CA ALA A 24 22.63 26.65 -15.12
C ALA A 24 22.54 26.47 -13.58
N SER A 25 21.34 26.63 -13.05
CA SER A 25 21.05 26.30 -11.66
C SER A 25 21.41 24.83 -11.43
N PRO A 26 22.14 24.49 -10.35
CA PRO A 26 22.45 23.07 -10.09
C PRO A 26 21.14 22.28 -9.99
N ALA A 27 21.07 21.18 -10.75
CA ALA A 27 19.97 20.24 -10.66
C ALA A 27 19.78 19.80 -9.21
N PRO A 28 18.55 19.70 -8.70
CA PRO A 28 18.31 19.20 -7.35
C PRO A 28 18.98 17.84 -7.21
N SER A 29 19.80 17.67 -6.19
CA SER A 29 20.38 16.38 -5.81
C SER A 29 19.23 15.36 -5.71
N PRO A 30 19.39 14.14 -6.26
CA PRO A 30 18.37 13.12 -6.10
C PRO A 30 18.15 12.89 -4.62
N THR A 31 16.92 13.10 -4.18
CA THR A 31 16.47 12.67 -2.85
C THR A 31 16.87 11.21 -2.68
N PRO A 32 17.50 10.80 -1.56
CA PRO A 32 17.88 9.41 -1.37
C PRO A 32 16.64 8.56 -1.56
N THR A 33 16.64 7.73 -2.60
CA THR A 33 15.61 6.74 -2.86
C THR A 33 15.54 5.88 -1.60
N ALA A 34 14.45 5.98 -0.85
CA ALA A 34 14.19 5.10 0.28
C ALA A 34 14.43 3.68 -0.24
N GLY A 35 15.39 2.97 0.36
CA GLY A 35 15.91 1.72 -0.19
C GLY A 35 14.77 0.79 -0.63
N ALA A 36 14.87 0.23 -1.82
CA ALA A 36 13.86 -0.63 -2.40
C ALA A 36 13.45 -1.71 -1.39
N ILE A 37 12.14 -2.00 -1.34
CA ILE A 37 11.61 -3.12 -0.55
C ILE A 37 11.61 -4.33 -1.48
N SER A 38 12.21 -5.45 -1.07
CA SER A 38 12.15 -6.68 -1.83
C SER A 38 10.79 -7.36 -1.66
N ALA A 39 10.36 -8.14 -2.65
CA ALA A 39 9.14 -8.94 -2.54
C ALA A 39 9.19 -9.90 -1.34
N THR A 40 10.37 -10.47 -1.06
CA THR A 40 10.58 -11.34 0.09
C THR A 40 10.38 -10.61 1.43
N ASP A 41 10.88 -9.37 1.56
CA ASP A 41 10.68 -8.60 2.79
C ASP A 41 9.21 -8.27 3.00
N ALA A 42 8.51 -7.84 1.95
CA ALA A 42 7.08 -7.56 1.99
C ALA A 42 6.26 -8.82 2.31
N GLU A 43 6.60 -9.97 1.72
CA GLU A 43 5.97 -11.25 1.98
C GLU A 43 6.16 -11.70 3.44
N ASN A 44 7.35 -11.50 4.03
CA ASN A 44 7.61 -11.81 5.42
C ASN A 44 6.71 -10.98 6.36
N ILE A 45 6.53 -9.68 6.08
CA ILE A 45 5.59 -8.82 6.81
C ILE A 45 4.15 -9.34 6.65
N TYR A 46 3.75 -9.68 5.43
CA TYR A 46 2.43 -10.21 5.15
C TYR A 46 2.12 -11.49 5.95
N ARG A 47 3.01 -12.48 5.89
CA ARG A 47 2.86 -13.75 6.60
C ARG A 47 2.83 -13.57 8.12
N THR A 48 3.66 -12.67 8.65
CA THR A 48 3.65 -12.33 10.07
C THR A 48 2.32 -11.71 10.49
N LEU A 49 1.81 -10.74 9.73
CA LEU A 49 0.51 -10.12 10.00
C LEU A 49 -0.62 -11.14 9.91
N HIS A 50 -0.63 -11.98 8.87
CA HIS A 50 -1.64 -13.03 8.72
C HIS A 50 -1.70 -13.95 9.93
N THR A 51 -0.54 -14.40 10.42
CA THR A 51 -0.46 -15.23 11.63
C THR A 51 -0.97 -14.49 12.87
N ASN A 52 -0.51 -13.25 13.08
CA ASN A 52 -0.91 -12.45 14.24
C ASN A 52 -2.41 -12.13 14.26
N VAL A 53 -2.97 -11.80 13.09
CA VAL A 53 -4.40 -11.54 12.91
C VAL A 53 -5.20 -12.79 13.24
N PHE A 54 -4.81 -13.95 12.72
CA PHE A 54 -5.50 -15.20 13.00
C PHE A 54 -5.44 -15.61 14.48
N GLU A 55 -4.30 -15.37 15.17
CA GLU A 55 -4.20 -15.59 16.61
C GLU A 55 -5.12 -14.65 17.44
N LEU A 56 -5.30 -13.39 17.01
CA LEU A 56 -6.25 -12.49 17.64
C LEU A 56 -7.71 -12.91 17.36
N GLU A 57 -8.00 -13.35 16.15
CA GLU A 57 -9.31 -13.90 15.75
C GLU A 57 -9.70 -15.10 16.63
N LYS A 58 -8.80 -16.06 16.82
CA LYS A 58 -9.03 -17.21 17.72
C LYS A 58 -9.32 -16.83 19.16
N LYS A 59 -8.82 -15.67 19.61
CA LYS A 59 -9.07 -15.12 20.96
C LYS A 59 -10.36 -14.31 21.05
N GLY A 60 -11.11 -14.19 19.96
CA GLY A 60 -12.38 -13.42 19.92
C GLY A 60 -12.21 -11.94 19.58
N GLY A 61 -11.12 -11.58 18.89
CA GLY A 61 -10.86 -10.23 18.42
C GLY A 61 -10.32 -9.29 19.51
N LEU A 62 -10.57 -7.99 19.35
CA LEU A 62 -10.12 -6.92 20.26
C LEU A 62 -11.33 -6.09 20.73
N VAL A 63 -11.33 -5.71 21.98
CA VAL A 63 -12.39 -4.84 22.54
C VAL A 63 -12.27 -3.43 21.95
N PRO A 64 -13.38 -2.80 21.49
CA PRO A 64 -13.36 -1.42 21.02
C PRO A 64 -12.81 -0.46 22.08
N GLY A 65 -11.94 0.47 21.63
CA GLY A 65 -11.30 1.46 22.51
C GLY A 65 -9.91 1.06 23.00
N GLU A 66 -9.50 -0.20 22.85
CA GLU A 66 -8.13 -0.60 23.14
C GLU A 66 -7.17 -0.13 22.03
N PRO A 67 -5.92 0.24 22.38
CA PRO A 67 -4.91 0.59 21.39
C PRO A 67 -4.53 -0.63 20.55
N ALA A 68 -4.07 -0.38 19.32
CA ALA A 68 -3.60 -1.45 18.46
C ALA A 68 -2.42 -2.19 19.13
N PRO A 69 -2.50 -3.51 19.27
CA PRO A 69 -1.42 -4.30 19.87
C PRO A 69 -0.15 -4.24 19.00
N ALA A 70 1.01 -4.41 19.63
CA ALA A 70 2.31 -4.39 18.94
C ALA A 70 2.40 -5.46 17.84
N THR A 71 1.70 -6.58 17.98
CA THR A 71 1.57 -7.64 16.97
C THR A 71 0.95 -7.16 15.65
N LEU A 72 0.18 -6.06 15.67
CA LEU A 72 -0.33 -5.40 14.47
C LEU A 72 0.46 -4.13 14.15
N SER A 73 0.64 -3.22 15.13
CA SER A 73 1.20 -1.89 14.89
C SER A 73 2.69 -1.89 14.51
N ASN A 74 3.43 -2.96 14.83
CA ASN A 74 4.81 -3.12 14.37
C ASN A 74 4.91 -3.42 12.88
N TYR A 75 3.88 -3.99 12.26
CA TYR A 75 3.90 -4.48 10.88
C TYR A 75 2.92 -3.76 9.96
N ALA A 76 1.91 -3.08 10.51
CA ALA A 76 0.92 -2.33 9.75
C ALA A 76 0.80 -0.87 10.23
N THR A 77 0.38 0.01 9.33
CA THR A 77 0.09 1.42 9.61
C THR A 77 -1.01 1.92 8.66
N GLY A 78 -1.45 3.15 8.81
CA GLY A 78 -2.40 3.78 7.89
C GLY A 78 -3.70 2.99 7.75
N GLN A 79 -4.12 2.81 6.50
CA GLN A 79 -5.37 2.12 6.17
C GLN A 79 -5.31 0.63 6.56
N ALA A 80 -4.16 -0.04 6.37
CA ALA A 80 -4.03 -1.45 6.74
C ALA A 80 -4.29 -1.68 8.23
N LEU A 81 -3.66 -0.90 9.10
CA LEU A 81 -3.86 -1.01 10.55
C LEU A 81 -5.31 -0.72 10.93
N LYS A 82 -5.90 0.33 10.35
CA LYS A 82 -7.31 0.67 10.59
C LYS A 82 -8.24 -0.48 10.20
N ASN A 83 -8.01 -1.11 9.05
CA ASN A 83 -8.84 -2.23 8.58
C ASN A 83 -8.73 -3.43 9.52
N TYR A 84 -7.52 -3.79 9.95
CA TYR A 84 -7.33 -4.87 10.92
C TYR A 84 -8.02 -4.58 12.25
N MET A 85 -7.89 -3.37 12.78
CA MET A 85 -8.57 -2.98 14.03
C MET A 85 -10.08 -3.05 13.88
N THR A 86 -10.63 -2.54 12.76
CA THR A 86 -12.07 -2.62 12.48
C THR A 86 -12.55 -4.06 12.44
N PHE A 87 -11.82 -4.95 11.75
CA PHE A 87 -12.15 -6.36 11.67
C PHE A 87 -12.11 -7.04 13.06
N MET A 88 -11.07 -6.78 13.86
CA MET A 88 -10.96 -7.32 15.22
C MET A 88 -12.09 -6.84 16.14
N HIS A 89 -12.50 -5.58 16.02
CA HIS A 89 -13.64 -5.03 16.76
C HIS A 89 -14.97 -5.67 16.32
N GLN A 90 -15.13 -5.99 15.03
CA GLN A 90 -16.32 -6.70 14.54
C GLN A 90 -16.40 -8.11 15.12
N ILE A 91 -15.30 -8.86 15.12
CA ILE A 91 -15.23 -10.19 15.75
C ILE A 91 -15.66 -10.12 17.22
N SER A 92 -15.09 -9.21 17.99
CA SER A 92 -15.44 -8.99 19.39
C SER A 92 -16.90 -8.56 19.55
N GLY A 93 -17.36 -7.62 18.71
CA GLY A 93 -18.74 -7.11 18.72
C GLY A 93 -19.78 -8.19 18.43
N LEU A 94 -19.49 -9.14 17.55
CA LEU A 94 -20.34 -10.29 17.26
C LEU A 94 -20.20 -11.39 18.31
N GLY A 95 -19.17 -11.36 19.15
CA GLY A 95 -18.82 -12.41 20.09
C GLY A 95 -18.46 -13.72 19.38
N LEU A 96 -17.77 -13.60 18.22
CA LEU A 96 -17.36 -14.76 17.45
C LEU A 96 -16.38 -15.62 18.25
N THR A 97 -16.67 -16.91 18.34
CA THR A 97 -15.82 -17.89 18.97
C THR A 97 -15.33 -18.88 17.93
N TRP A 98 -14.03 -18.93 17.74
CA TRP A 98 -13.38 -19.92 16.86
C TRP A 98 -13.61 -21.35 17.40
N LYS A 99 -13.95 -22.28 16.53
CA LYS A 99 -14.19 -23.69 16.87
C LYS A 99 -13.16 -24.62 16.24
N SER A 100 -12.84 -24.38 14.97
CA SER A 100 -11.88 -25.22 14.23
C SER A 100 -11.44 -24.57 12.94
N GLY A 101 -10.50 -25.22 12.26
CA GLY A 101 -10.00 -24.81 10.95
C GLY A 101 -8.82 -23.85 11.06
N ALA A 102 -8.30 -23.42 9.93
CA ALA A 102 -7.18 -22.52 9.83
C ALA A 102 -7.28 -21.68 8.55
N SER A 103 -6.71 -20.48 8.60
CA SER A 103 -6.44 -19.68 7.41
C SER A 103 -5.05 -20.03 6.86
N LYS A 104 -4.94 -20.16 5.54
CA LYS A 104 -3.70 -20.49 4.85
C LYS A 104 -3.46 -19.51 3.71
N ILE A 105 -2.24 -19.02 3.60
CA ILE A 105 -1.79 -18.29 2.42
C ILE A 105 -1.39 -19.34 1.37
N THR A 106 -2.11 -19.41 0.27
CA THR A 106 -1.87 -20.39 -0.79
C THR A 106 -0.93 -19.89 -1.86
N VAL A 107 -0.92 -18.59 -2.12
CA VAL A 107 -0.01 -17.93 -3.05
C VAL A 107 0.24 -16.49 -2.62
N VAL A 108 1.47 -16.00 -2.86
CA VAL A 108 1.85 -14.58 -2.73
C VAL A 108 2.77 -14.25 -3.88
N ARG A 109 2.59 -13.09 -4.51
CA ARG A 109 3.53 -12.58 -5.49
C ARG A 109 3.48 -11.06 -5.59
N GLU A 110 4.52 -10.50 -6.19
CA GLU A 110 4.59 -9.08 -6.50
C GLU A 110 3.58 -8.70 -7.57
N LYS A 111 2.78 -7.67 -7.29
CA LYS A 111 1.87 -7.03 -8.23
C LYS A 111 2.60 -5.90 -8.94
N LYS A 112 3.31 -6.24 -10.02
CA LYS A 112 4.14 -5.29 -10.77
C LYS A 112 3.31 -4.18 -11.41
N GLY A 113 3.83 -2.95 -11.35
CA GLY A 113 3.23 -1.79 -12.00
C GLY A 113 1.96 -1.27 -11.32
N ASP A 114 1.64 -1.74 -10.12
CA ASP A 114 0.52 -1.19 -9.35
C ASP A 114 0.88 0.22 -8.84
N THR A 115 -0.01 1.18 -9.11
CA THR A 115 0.13 2.59 -8.72
C THR A 115 -1.03 3.08 -7.86
N THR A 116 -1.81 2.16 -7.31
CA THR A 116 -3.00 2.47 -6.50
C THR A 116 -2.64 3.33 -5.28
N TYR A 117 -1.49 3.05 -4.67
CA TYR A 117 -0.94 3.84 -3.56
C TYR A 117 0.43 4.40 -3.97
N PRO A 118 0.51 5.67 -4.38
CA PRO A 118 1.76 6.27 -4.87
C PRO A 118 2.92 6.25 -3.87
N GLU A 119 2.61 6.21 -2.57
CA GLU A 119 3.59 6.12 -1.49
C GLU A 119 4.12 4.70 -1.27
N ALA A 120 3.51 3.69 -1.88
CA ALA A 120 3.97 2.31 -1.76
C ALA A 120 5.23 2.08 -2.60
N ALA A 121 6.21 1.41 -2.00
CA ALA A 121 7.42 0.98 -2.70
C ALA A 121 7.21 -0.37 -3.43
N ILE A 122 6.24 -1.18 -2.97
CA ILE A 122 5.89 -2.46 -3.56
C ILE A 122 4.43 -2.82 -3.23
N ALA A 123 3.79 -3.54 -4.14
CA ALA A 123 2.49 -4.16 -3.94
C ALA A 123 2.61 -5.69 -4.08
N LEU A 124 1.85 -6.41 -3.26
CA LEU A 124 1.67 -7.86 -3.39
C LEU A 124 0.21 -8.19 -3.67
N GLU A 125 0.00 -9.25 -4.42
CA GLU A 125 -1.27 -9.95 -4.51
C GLU A 125 -1.15 -11.35 -3.93
N SER A 126 -2.20 -11.84 -3.30
CA SER A 126 -2.18 -13.10 -2.57
C SER A 126 -3.55 -13.73 -2.48
N CYS A 127 -3.56 -15.02 -2.13
CA CYS A 127 -4.76 -15.76 -1.79
C CYS A 127 -4.70 -16.27 -0.36
N GLU A 128 -5.73 -15.94 0.43
CA GLU A 128 -5.94 -16.47 1.77
C GLU A 128 -7.11 -17.47 1.75
N ASP A 129 -6.85 -18.72 2.04
CA ASP A 129 -7.90 -19.75 2.16
C ASP A 129 -8.25 -19.96 3.63
N GLY A 130 -9.33 -19.32 4.06
CA GLY A 130 -9.97 -19.51 5.35
C GLY A 130 -11.17 -20.47 5.31
N SER A 131 -11.49 -21.09 4.19
CA SER A 131 -12.72 -21.86 4.00
C SER A 131 -12.94 -23.00 5.00
N SER A 132 -11.87 -23.49 5.63
CA SER A 132 -11.93 -24.49 6.70
C SER A 132 -12.31 -23.93 8.06
N ILE A 133 -12.24 -22.61 8.28
CA ILE A 133 -12.56 -21.96 9.56
C ILE A 133 -14.05 -22.17 9.87
N ARG A 134 -14.28 -22.52 11.12
CA ARG A 134 -15.63 -22.62 11.71
C ARG A 134 -15.66 -21.81 12.99
N SER A 135 -16.61 -20.89 13.08
CA SER A 135 -16.86 -20.11 14.29
C SER A 135 -18.36 -20.06 14.59
N VAL A 136 -18.69 -19.60 15.77
CA VAL A 136 -20.07 -19.32 16.16
C VAL A 136 -20.15 -17.96 16.83
N ASP A 137 -21.22 -17.24 16.58
CA ASP A 137 -21.48 -15.96 17.24
C ASP A 137 -22.07 -16.16 18.65
N ARG A 138 -22.32 -15.05 19.36
CA ARG A 138 -22.94 -15.07 20.71
C ARG A 138 -24.35 -15.68 20.74
N HIS A 139 -25.03 -15.79 19.61
CA HIS A 139 -26.38 -16.36 19.47
C HIS A 139 -26.33 -17.83 19.01
N GLY A 140 -25.15 -18.41 18.87
CA GLY A 140 -24.96 -19.79 18.42
C GLY A 140 -25.08 -19.96 16.91
N GLN A 141 -25.12 -18.86 16.13
CA GLN A 141 -25.14 -18.95 14.68
C GLN A 141 -23.75 -19.31 14.16
N ALA A 142 -23.71 -20.30 13.27
CA ALA A 142 -22.47 -20.71 12.63
C ALA A 142 -22.02 -19.69 11.59
N ASP A 143 -20.74 -19.38 11.59
CA ASP A 143 -20.06 -18.62 10.55
C ASP A 143 -18.90 -19.43 9.95
N HIS A 144 -18.58 -19.15 8.72
CA HIS A 144 -17.56 -19.85 7.95
C HIS A 144 -16.54 -18.87 7.41
N GLY A 145 -15.28 -19.26 7.49
CA GLY A 145 -14.23 -18.54 6.79
C GLY A 145 -14.38 -18.66 5.26
N ARG A 146 -13.62 -17.84 4.55
CA ARG A 146 -13.80 -17.61 3.10
C ARG A 146 -12.48 -17.71 2.37
N LEU A 147 -12.57 -17.91 1.05
CA LEU A 147 -11.45 -17.75 0.15
C LEU A 147 -11.39 -16.27 -0.25
N THR A 148 -10.26 -15.64 -0.03
CA THR A 148 -10.09 -14.19 -0.23
C THR A 148 -8.89 -13.92 -1.12
N HIS A 149 -9.10 -13.13 -2.18
CA HIS A 149 -8.03 -12.48 -2.91
C HIS A 149 -7.64 -11.19 -2.19
N VAL A 150 -6.36 -10.98 -1.96
CA VAL A 150 -5.85 -9.84 -1.18
C VAL A 150 -4.80 -9.09 -1.96
N ASP A 151 -5.01 -7.78 -2.12
CA ASP A 151 -3.99 -6.82 -2.51
C ASP A 151 -3.44 -6.11 -1.28
N SER A 152 -2.13 -5.93 -1.22
CA SER A 152 -1.46 -5.27 -0.10
C SER A 152 -0.28 -4.41 -0.55
N TRP A 153 -0.07 -3.28 0.10
CA TRP A 153 0.90 -2.26 -0.27
C TRP A 153 1.83 -1.94 0.90
N TYR A 154 3.11 -1.77 0.60
CA TYR A 154 4.16 -1.64 1.61
C TYR A 154 5.02 -0.42 1.37
N ALA A 155 5.37 0.25 2.46
CA ALA A 155 6.29 1.37 2.47
C ALA A 155 7.19 1.32 3.71
N ARG A 156 8.25 2.13 3.71
CA ARG A 156 9.04 2.36 4.92
C ARG A 156 8.43 3.52 5.72
N ASP A 157 8.33 3.34 7.03
CA ASP A 157 7.97 4.43 7.92
C ASP A 157 9.14 5.41 8.10
N LYS A 158 8.93 6.48 8.87
CA LYS A 158 9.95 7.51 9.14
C LYS A 158 11.22 6.96 9.81
N LYS A 159 11.17 5.75 10.37
CA LYS A 159 12.30 5.08 11.01
C LYS A 159 12.97 4.07 10.07
N GLY A 160 12.51 3.96 8.82
CA GLY A 160 13.00 3.01 7.83
C GLY A 160 12.42 1.59 7.98
N THR A 161 11.48 1.36 8.90
CA THR A 161 10.84 0.06 9.11
C THR A 161 9.81 -0.19 8.02
N ILE A 162 9.85 -1.38 7.42
CA ILE A 162 8.85 -1.79 6.41
C ILE A 162 7.53 -2.07 7.10
N LYS A 163 6.45 -1.50 6.58
CA LYS A 163 5.09 -1.72 7.07
C LYS A 163 4.12 -1.88 5.91
N MET A 164 3.09 -2.68 6.11
CA MET A 164 1.90 -2.67 5.27
C MET A 164 1.14 -1.37 5.53
N ILE A 165 0.93 -0.56 4.50
CA ILE A 165 0.24 0.74 4.59
C ILE A 165 -1.23 0.66 4.19
N ALA A 166 -1.56 -0.27 3.28
CA ALA A 166 -2.91 -0.52 2.82
C ALA A 166 -3.12 -2.02 2.53
N ARG A 167 -4.37 -2.47 2.65
CA ARG A 167 -4.82 -3.82 2.33
C ARG A 167 -6.25 -3.76 1.82
N ASN A 168 -6.51 -4.50 0.75
CA ASN A 168 -7.86 -4.75 0.23
C ASN A 168 -8.05 -6.25 0.04
N GLY A 169 -9.11 -6.81 0.62
CA GLY A 169 -9.49 -8.21 0.48
C GLY A 169 -10.87 -8.34 -0.13
N VAL A 170 -11.00 -9.21 -1.11
CA VAL A 170 -12.27 -9.51 -1.78
C VAL A 170 -12.52 -11.01 -1.72
N GLU A 171 -13.72 -11.40 -1.26
CA GLU A 171 -14.16 -12.80 -1.32
C GLU A 171 -14.26 -13.25 -2.78
N VAL A 172 -13.73 -14.43 -3.07
CA VAL A 172 -13.71 -15.01 -4.40
C VAL A 172 -14.12 -16.49 -4.36
N SER A 173 -14.66 -17.00 -5.47
CA SER A 173 -15.00 -18.42 -5.61
C SER A 173 -13.80 -19.27 -6.01
N SER A 174 -12.82 -18.67 -6.68
CA SER A 174 -11.52 -19.26 -7.00
C SER A 174 -10.43 -18.20 -6.90
N CYS A 175 -9.22 -18.61 -6.60
CA CYS A 175 -8.13 -17.68 -6.41
C CYS A 175 -7.00 -17.99 -7.39
N ASP A 176 -7.20 -17.51 -8.62
CA ASP A 176 -6.21 -17.57 -9.68
C ASP A 176 -5.44 -16.24 -9.71
N VAL A 177 -4.36 -16.20 -8.98
CA VAL A 177 -3.38 -15.13 -9.07
C VAL A 177 -2.54 -15.43 -10.33
N LYS A 178 -2.74 -14.67 -11.42
CA LYS A 178 -2.09 -14.89 -12.73
C LYS A 178 -0.71 -14.24 -12.82
#